data_641145833e78535479a7083fe5ec0a40
#
_entry.id   641145833e78535479a7083fe5ec0a40
#
_cell.length_a   1.000
_cell.length_b   1.000
_cell.length_c   1.000
_cell.angle_alpha   90.00
_cell.angle_beta   90.00
_cell.angle_gamma   90.00
#
_symmetry.space_group_name_H-M   'P 1'
#
loop_
_entity.id
_entity.type
_entity.pdbx_description
1 polymer ?
#
loop_
_entity_poly.entity_id
_entity_poly.type
_entity_poly.pdbx_seq_one_letter_code
_entity_poly.pdbx_strand_id
1 'polypeptide(L)'
;MKLTVSFIKSVLTIYDELLKNEISLVYLGDFNQQITKMFTNMAQEEMDKNNEEASIRRKVYHVMVETLQNMSKHSDELAGKKFAGKGLFMIGKTDEAYYVITSNKITGGKKDKLEKMLSKINAATPEELKEMYKKQIKEGMLSEKGGAGLGLIDIARKTGQQHHYQFLPYDEKNYFFILKVEINIKKLSKKVQEMVVKIE
;
A
#
# COMPACT_ATOMS: atom_id res chain seq x y z
N MET A 1 23.60 -8.81 -21.20
CA MET A 1 24.18 -8.63 -19.85
C MET A 1 24.87 -9.92 -19.46
N LYS A 2 26.15 -9.87 -19.00
CA LYS A 2 26.86 -11.08 -18.53
C LYS A 2 26.48 -11.37 -17.07
N LEU A 3 26.27 -12.64 -16.74
CA LEU A 3 26.06 -13.08 -15.34
C LEU A 3 27.40 -13.05 -14.60
N THR A 4 27.75 -11.88 -14.06
CA THR A 4 28.94 -11.73 -13.20
C THR A 4 28.66 -12.32 -11.82
N VAL A 5 29.72 -12.72 -11.09
CA VAL A 5 29.60 -13.23 -9.71
C VAL A 5 28.91 -12.21 -8.80
N SER A 6 29.20 -10.91 -8.96
CA SER A 6 28.55 -9.85 -8.20
C SER A 6 27.05 -9.79 -8.46
N PHE A 7 26.63 -9.89 -9.74
CA PHE A 7 25.23 -9.88 -10.10
C PHE A 7 24.48 -11.12 -9.57
N ILE A 8 25.11 -12.31 -9.66
CA ILE A 8 24.53 -13.55 -9.10
C ILE A 8 24.32 -13.41 -7.59
N LYS A 9 25.30 -12.87 -6.84
CA LYS A 9 25.13 -12.59 -5.41
C LYS A 9 23.96 -11.66 -5.13
N SER A 10 23.79 -10.60 -5.91
CA SER A 10 22.65 -9.68 -5.77
C SER A 10 21.30 -10.38 -6.01
N VAL A 11 21.23 -11.26 -7.01
CA VAL A 11 20.01 -12.05 -7.28
C VAL A 11 19.69 -12.97 -6.11
N LEU A 12 20.68 -13.67 -5.55
CA LEU A 12 20.51 -14.54 -4.39
C LEU A 12 20.06 -13.74 -3.15
N THR A 13 20.67 -12.60 -2.90
CA THR A 13 20.28 -11.72 -1.79
C THR A 13 18.81 -11.29 -1.91
N ILE A 14 18.39 -10.87 -3.11
CA ILE A 14 16.98 -10.50 -3.36
C ILE A 14 16.08 -11.71 -3.11
N TYR A 15 16.42 -12.87 -3.65
CA TYR A 15 15.65 -14.10 -3.46
C TYR A 15 15.47 -14.44 -1.98
N ASP A 16 16.56 -14.44 -1.21
CA ASP A 16 16.54 -14.74 0.22
C ASP A 16 15.71 -13.72 1.02
N GLU A 17 15.82 -12.42 0.70
CA GLU A 17 15.00 -11.39 1.33
C GLU A 17 13.51 -11.54 1.00
N LEU A 18 13.15 -11.93 -0.23
CA LEU A 18 11.77 -12.17 -0.60
C LEU A 18 11.19 -13.36 0.16
N LEU A 19 11.93 -14.47 0.26
CA LEU A 19 11.52 -15.64 1.04
C LEU A 19 11.39 -15.33 2.53
N LYS A 20 12.41 -14.70 3.11
CA LYS A 20 12.44 -14.38 4.55
C LYS A 20 11.28 -13.48 4.98
N ASN A 21 10.87 -12.58 4.10
CA ASN A 21 9.77 -11.66 4.35
C ASN A 21 8.43 -12.15 3.77
N GLU A 22 8.36 -13.39 3.26
CA GLU A 22 7.13 -13.99 2.71
C GLU A 22 6.46 -13.11 1.63
N ILE A 23 7.29 -12.47 0.77
CA ILE A 23 6.84 -11.61 -0.32
C ILE A 23 6.51 -12.48 -1.53
N SER A 24 5.25 -12.46 -1.97
CA SER A 24 4.79 -13.25 -3.12
C SER A 24 4.88 -12.52 -4.46
N LEU A 25 4.85 -11.18 -4.45
CA LEU A 25 4.93 -10.37 -5.66
C LEU A 25 5.76 -9.11 -5.42
N VAL A 26 6.67 -8.83 -6.36
CA VAL A 26 7.43 -7.58 -6.42
C VAL A 26 7.34 -7.00 -7.82
N TYR A 27 7.09 -5.70 -7.91
CA TYR A 27 7.12 -4.97 -9.17
C TYR A 27 7.84 -3.64 -9.02
N LEU A 28 8.79 -3.40 -9.90
CA LEU A 28 9.47 -2.12 -10.05
C LEU A 28 9.24 -1.58 -11.47
N GLY A 29 8.50 -0.50 -11.59
CA GLY A 29 8.16 0.05 -12.90
C GLY A 29 7.17 1.19 -12.85
N ASP A 30 6.55 1.45 -14.01
CA ASP A 30 5.51 2.45 -14.17
C ASP A 30 4.15 1.87 -13.78
N PHE A 31 3.33 2.67 -13.10
CA PHE A 31 2.00 2.26 -12.63
C PHE A 31 0.92 2.90 -13.49
N ASN A 32 -0.02 2.08 -13.94
CA ASN A 32 -1.19 2.47 -14.70
C ASN A 32 -2.38 1.56 -14.39
N GLN A 33 -3.52 1.82 -14.99
CA GLN A 33 -4.74 1.06 -14.76
C GLN A 33 -4.61 -0.44 -15.14
N GLN A 34 -3.84 -0.76 -16.21
CA GLN A 34 -3.62 -2.13 -16.63
C GLN A 34 -2.81 -2.91 -15.59
N ILE A 35 -1.73 -2.33 -15.08
CA ILE A 35 -0.90 -2.89 -14.01
C ILE A 35 -1.74 -3.10 -12.74
N THR A 36 -2.55 -2.10 -12.37
CA THR A 36 -3.47 -2.24 -11.21
C THR A 36 -4.41 -3.43 -11.38
N LYS A 37 -5.07 -3.54 -12.54
CA LYS A 37 -5.99 -4.65 -12.83
C LYS A 37 -5.28 -6.01 -12.83
N MET A 38 -4.09 -6.09 -13.42
CA MET A 38 -3.31 -7.33 -13.49
C MET A 38 -2.95 -7.82 -12.08
N PHE A 39 -2.40 -6.96 -11.23
CA PHE A 39 -1.97 -7.36 -9.88
C PHE A 39 -3.13 -7.67 -8.95
N THR A 40 -4.23 -6.93 -9.03
CA THR A 40 -5.42 -7.24 -8.23
C THR A 40 -6.06 -8.56 -8.64
N ASN A 41 -6.07 -8.91 -9.93
CA ASN A 41 -6.55 -10.21 -10.39
C ASN A 41 -5.64 -11.36 -9.90
N MET A 42 -4.31 -11.21 -10.04
CA MET A 42 -3.36 -12.21 -9.54
C MET A 42 -3.53 -12.48 -8.04
N ALA A 43 -3.64 -11.42 -7.25
CA ALA A 43 -3.86 -11.54 -5.81
C ALA A 43 -5.21 -12.20 -5.47
N GLN A 44 -6.28 -11.90 -6.22
CA GLN A 44 -7.57 -12.55 -6.06
C GLN A 44 -7.51 -14.04 -6.37
N GLU A 45 -6.88 -14.44 -7.47
CA GLU A 45 -6.70 -15.85 -7.83
C GLU A 45 -5.91 -16.62 -6.78
N GLU A 46 -4.85 -16.01 -6.24
CA GLU A 46 -4.05 -16.61 -5.16
C GLU A 46 -4.87 -16.77 -3.87
N MET A 47 -5.62 -15.74 -3.48
CA MET A 47 -6.49 -15.79 -2.29
C MET A 47 -7.65 -16.79 -2.47
N ASP A 48 -8.19 -16.95 -3.67
CA ASP A 48 -9.23 -17.94 -3.97
C ASP A 48 -8.68 -19.37 -3.85
N LYS A 49 -7.47 -19.63 -4.37
CA LYS A 49 -6.79 -20.93 -4.22
C LYS A 49 -6.51 -21.28 -2.75
N ASN A 50 -6.23 -20.29 -1.94
CA ASN A 50 -5.98 -20.45 -0.50
C ASN A 50 -7.26 -20.46 0.35
N ASN A 51 -8.46 -20.41 -0.27
CA ASN A 51 -9.75 -20.35 0.42
C ASN A 51 -9.85 -19.22 1.45
N GLU A 52 -9.28 -18.05 1.14
CA GLU A 52 -9.33 -16.91 2.04
C GLU A 52 -10.75 -16.38 2.23
N GLU A 53 -11.06 -15.90 3.42
CA GLU A 53 -12.37 -15.32 3.71
C GLU A 53 -12.71 -14.14 2.78
N ALA A 54 -13.95 -14.05 2.31
CA ALA A 54 -14.40 -12.98 1.41
C ALA A 54 -14.22 -11.57 2.00
N SER A 55 -14.23 -11.44 3.33
CA SER A 55 -13.98 -10.18 4.05
C SER A 55 -12.52 -9.73 3.92
N ILE A 56 -11.57 -10.68 4.02
CA ILE A 56 -10.13 -10.45 3.86
C ILE A 56 -9.85 -10.10 2.41
N ARG A 57 -10.33 -10.90 1.45
CA ARG A 57 -10.15 -10.67 0.01
C ARG A 57 -10.60 -9.27 -0.40
N ARG A 58 -11.78 -8.81 0.07
CA ARG A 58 -12.26 -7.44 -0.21
C ARG A 58 -11.35 -6.36 0.37
N LYS A 59 -10.78 -6.56 1.56
CA LYS A 59 -9.86 -5.59 2.17
C LYS A 59 -8.53 -5.53 1.43
N VAL A 60 -7.94 -6.69 1.12
CA VAL A 60 -6.68 -6.77 0.36
C VAL A 60 -6.86 -6.11 -1.01
N TYR A 61 -7.93 -6.48 -1.74
CA TYR A 61 -8.26 -5.86 -3.03
C TYR A 61 -8.35 -4.33 -2.92
N HIS A 62 -9.09 -3.84 -1.92
CA HIS A 62 -9.26 -2.40 -1.71
C HIS A 62 -7.92 -1.69 -1.42
N VAL A 63 -7.11 -2.23 -0.52
CA VAL A 63 -5.79 -1.68 -0.20
C VAL A 63 -4.90 -1.66 -1.43
N MET A 64 -4.88 -2.73 -2.22
CA MET A 64 -4.11 -2.80 -3.46
C MET A 64 -4.57 -1.73 -4.47
N VAL A 65 -5.88 -1.60 -4.70
CA VAL A 65 -6.42 -0.60 -5.64
C VAL A 65 -6.01 0.81 -5.21
N GLU A 66 -6.22 1.18 -3.95
CA GLU A 66 -5.90 2.51 -3.44
C GLU A 66 -4.39 2.81 -3.50
N THR A 67 -3.56 1.87 -3.09
CA THR A 67 -2.11 2.05 -3.11
C THR A 67 -1.56 2.13 -4.53
N LEU A 68 -2.00 1.27 -5.44
CA LEU A 68 -1.57 1.26 -6.85
C LEU A 68 -2.07 2.51 -7.60
N GLN A 69 -3.29 2.99 -7.31
CA GLN A 69 -3.78 4.27 -7.87
C GLN A 69 -2.97 5.45 -7.35
N ASN A 70 -2.59 5.45 -6.07
CA ASN A 70 -1.70 6.47 -5.52
C ASN A 70 -0.34 6.47 -6.25
N MET A 71 0.23 5.29 -6.50
CA MET A 71 1.46 5.15 -7.27
C MET A 71 1.31 5.70 -8.69
N SER A 72 0.21 5.40 -9.38
CA SER A 72 -0.09 5.90 -10.72
C SER A 72 -0.21 7.44 -10.76
N LYS A 73 -0.90 8.03 -9.78
CA LYS A 73 -1.11 9.50 -9.71
C LYS A 73 0.16 10.29 -9.40
N HIS A 74 1.12 9.68 -8.71
CA HIS A 74 2.32 10.38 -8.20
C HIS A 74 3.61 10.02 -8.94
N SER A 75 3.55 9.07 -9.90
CA SER A 75 4.72 8.65 -10.70
C SER A 75 5.23 9.71 -11.69
N ASP A 76 4.38 10.63 -12.12
CA ASP A 76 4.70 11.61 -13.18
C ASP A 76 5.48 12.85 -12.70
N GLU A 77 5.62 13.04 -11.40
CA GLU A 77 6.09 14.30 -10.82
C GLU A 77 7.59 14.55 -10.87
N LEU A 78 8.35 13.55 -11.26
CA LEU A 78 9.81 13.63 -11.44
C LEU A 78 10.20 13.28 -12.88
N ALA A 79 9.31 13.52 -13.84
CA ALA A 79 9.57 13.32 -15.26
C ALA A 79 10.85 14.06 -15.72
N GLY A 80 11.74 13.35 -16.40
CA GLY A 80 12.99 13.87 -16.93
C GLY A 80 14.28 13.24 -16.38
N LYS A 81 14.22 12.43 -15.33
CA LYS A 81 15.37 11.64 -14.83
C LYS A 81 15.21 10.17 -15.19
N LYS A 82 16.30 9.46 -15.48
CA LYS A 82 16.35 8.06 -15.97
C LYS A 82 15.51 7.03 -15.18
N PHE A 83 15.07 7.35 -13.98
CA PHE A 83 14.20 6.54 -13.11
C PHE A 83 13.06 7.36 -12.49
N ALA A 84 12.73 8.52 -13.10
CA ALA A 84 11.59 9.31 -12.70
C ALA A 84 10.30 8.54 -13.01
N GLY A 85 9.34 8.57 -12.12
CA GLY A 85 8.06 7.91 -12.29
C GLY A 85 7.99 6.43 -11.91
N LYS A 86 9.14 5.74 -11.76
CA LYS A 86 9.14 4.33 -11.34
C LYS A 86 8.92 4.21 -9.83
N GLY A 87 7.96 3.39 -9.47
CA GLY A 87 7.71 3.02 -8.10
C GLY A 87 7.99 1.54 -7.85
N LEU A 88 8.07 1.17 -6.59
CA LEU A 88 8.17 -0.20 -6.12
C LEU A 88 6.86 -0.58 -5.45
N PHE A 89 6.32 -1.74 -5.80
CA PHE A 89 5.17 -2.36 -5.17
C PHE A 89 5.56 -3.76 -4.72
N MET A 90 5.17 -4.13 -3.52
CA MET A 90 5.30 -5.49 -2.98
C MET A 90 4.03 -5.87 -2.27
N ILE A 91 3.68 -7.16 -2.35
CA ILE A 91 2.67 -7.79 -1.51
C ILE A 91 3.24 -9.08 -0.93
N GLY A 92 2.93 -9.35 0.32
CA GLY A 92 3.29 -10.57 1.01
C GLY A 92 2.20 -10.97 2.00
N LYS A 93 2.35 -12.19 2.53
CA LYS A 93 1.42 -12.78 3.49
C LYS A 93 2.21 -13.49 4.58
N THR A 94 2.00 -13.11 5.82
CA THR A 94 2.46 -13.84 7.01
C THR A 94 1.30 -14.66 7.60
N ASP A 95 1.58 -15.47 8.61
CA ASP A 95 0.54 -16.20 9.37
C ASP A 95 -0.51 -15.28 10.03
N GLU A 96 -0.22 -13.99 10.15
CA GLU A 96 -1.07 -13.05 10.89
C GLU A 96 -1.72 -11.99 10.03
N ALA A 97 -1.13 -11.64 8.89
CA ALA A 97 -1.60 -10.54 8.06
C ALA A 97 -1.14 -10.66 6.60
N TYR A 98 -1.95 -10.12 5.68
CA TYR A 98 -1.45 -9.61 4.41
C TYR A 98 -0.81 -8.25 4.63
N TYR A 99 0.20 -7.93 3.84
CA TYR A 99 0.77 -6.59 3.82
C TYR A 99 1.10 -6.13 2.41
N VAL A 100 0.93 -4.84 2.19
CA VAL A 100 1.27 -4.17 0.93
C VAL A 100 2.31 -3.10 1.24
N ILE A 101 3.42 -3.09 0.48
CA ILE A 101 4.44 -2.06 0.54
C ILE A 101 4.50 -1.33 -0.79
N THR A 102 4.48 -0.02 -0.73
CA THR A 102 4.73 0.84 -1.89
C THR A 102 5.88 1.78 -1.60
N SER A 103 6.68 2.10 -2.62
CA SER A 103 7.71 3.12 -2.52
C SER A 103 7.82 3.91 -3.81
N ASN A 104 7.86 5.22 -3.67
CA ASN A 104 8.07 6.16 -4.77
C ASN A 104 8.87 7.38 -4.32
N LYS A 105 9.44 8.11 -5.29
CA LYS A 105 10.14 9.35 -5.03
C LYS A 105 9.16 10.51 -4.89
N ILE A 106 9.42 11.38 -3.92
CA ILE A 106 8.65 12.60 -3.68
C ILE A 106 9.57 13.78 -3.40
N THR A 107 9.07 15.01 -3.61
CA THR A 107 9.78 16.23 -3.23
C THR A 107 9.65 16.53 -1.73
N GLY A 108 10.56 17.34 -1.17
CA GLY A 108 10.53 17.75 0.24
C GLY A 108 9.23 18.45 0.64
N GLY A 109 8.69 19.34 -0.19
CA GLY A 109 7.43 20.01 0.09
C GLY A 109 6.21 19.07 0.15
N LYS A 110 6.27 17.95 -0.55
CA LYS A 110 5.25 16.89 -0.45
C LYS A 110 5.46 16.00 0.76
N LYS A 111 6.74 15.71 1.10
CA LYS A 111 7.08 14.98 2.32
C LYS A 111 6.39 15.59 3.53
N ASP A 112 6.57 16.88 3.78
CA ASP A 112 6.03 17.55 4.97
C ASP A 112 4.50 17.50 5.05
N LYS A 113 3.82 17.64 3.90
CA LYS A 113 2.36 17.55 3.82
C LYS A 113 1.87 16.12 4.10
N LEU A 114 2.55 15.13 3.50
CA LEU A 114 2.19 13.72 3.61
C LEU A 114 2.46 13.21 5.03
N GLU A 115 3.57 13.59 5.64
CA GLU A 115 3.95 13.24 7.00
C GLU A 115 2.92 13.77 8.03
N LYS A 116 2.53 15.03 7.91
CA LYS A 116 1.47 15.62 8.75
C LYS A 116 0.13 14.90 8.59
N MET A 117 -0.21 14.53 7.35
CA MET A 117 -1.45 13.81 7.08
C MET A 117 -1.42 12.40 7.66
N LEU A 118 -0.35 11.63 7.42
CA LEU A 118 -0.20 10.27 7.94
C LEU A 118 -0.16 10.24 9.47
N SER A 119 0.53 11.18 10.10
CA SER A 119 0.53 11.33 11.56
C SER A 119 -0.88 11.58 12.11
N LYS A 120 -1.65 12.44 11.44
CA LYS A 120 -3.04 12.71 11.83
C LYS A 120 -3.94 11.49 11.65
N ILE A 121 -3.80 10.75 10.54
CA ILE A 121 -4.54 9.51 10.29
C ILE A 121 -4.22 8.47 11.37
N ASN A 122 -2.95 8.29 11.70
CA ASN A 122 -2.50 7.29 12.67
C ASN A 122 -2.93 7.61 14.11
N ALA A 123 -3.12 8.89 14.44
CA ALA A 123 -3.59 9.33 15.75
C ALA A 123 -5.13 9.32 15.89
N ALA A 124 -5.87 9.21 14.78
CA ALA A 124 -7.32 9.33 14.77
C ALA A 124 -8.01 8.04 15.24
N THR A 125 -9.08 8.21 16.01
CA THR A 125 -10.03 7.15 16.37
C THR A 125 -10.83 6.69 15.15
N PRO A 126 -11.49 5.52 15.18
CA PRO A 126 -12.37 5.06 14.09
C PRO A 126 -13.47 6.09 13.74
N GLU A 127 -14.02 6.78 14.71
CA GLU A 127 -15.04 7.82 14.55
C GLU A 127 -14.47 9.05 13.84
N GLU A 128 -13.29 9.50 14.28
CA GLU A 128 -12.58 10.62 13.65
C GLU A 128 -12.17 10.30 12.21
N LEU A 129 -11.69 9.07 11.92
CA LEU A 129 -11.40 8.63 10.56
C LEU A 129 -12.64 8.70 9.66
N LYS A 130 -13.82 8.35 10.19
CA LYS A 130 -15.08 8.43 9.46
C LYS A 130 -15.45 9.89 9.13
N GLU A 131 -15.27 10.80 10.08
CA GLU A 131 -15.53 12.24 9.86
C GLU A 131 -14.49 12.85 8.90
N MET A 132 -13.21 12.50 9.05
CA MET A 132 -12.16 12.92 8.11
C MET A 132 -12.49 12.48 6.68
N TYR A 133 -12.95 11.24 6.50
CA TYR A 133 -13.34 10.70 5.20
C TYR A 133 -14.51 11.48 4.58
N LYS A 134 -15.59 11.73 5.36
CA LYS A 134 -16.74 12.52 4.90
C LYS A 134 -16.36 13.95 4.51
N LYS A 135 -15.53 14.59 5.34
CA LYS A 135 -15.03 15.93 5.08
C LYS A 135 -14.23 15.99 3.79
N GLN A 136 -13.30 15.03 3.61
CA GLN A 136 -12.44 14.96 2.41
C GLN A 136 -13.24 14.72 1.13
N ILE A 137 -14.32 13.93 1.17
CA ILE A 137 -15.24 13.76 0.03
C ILE A 137 -15.89 15.10 -0.33
N LYS A 138 -16.44 15.82 0.64
CA LYS A 138 -17.10 17.10 0.39
C LYS A 138 -16.13 18.14 -0.20
N GLU A 139 -14.92 18.23 0.35
CA GLU A 139 -13.87 19.16 -0.12
C GLU A 139 -13.30 18.70 -1.48
N GLY A 140 -13.16 17.40 -1.72
CA GLY A 140 -12.65 16.84 -2.97
C GLY A 140 -13.60 16.97 -4.15
N MET A 141 -14.91 17.08 -3.91
CA MET A 141 -15.91 17.39 -4.94
C MET A 141 -15.76 18.84 -5.48
N LEU A 142 -15.06 19.70 -4.73
CA LEU A 142 -14.83 21.11 -5.08
C LEU A 142 -13.45 21.35 -5.72
N SER A 143 -12.58 20.34 -5.82
CA SER A 143 -11.22 20.47 -6.36
C SER A 143 -11.04 19.66 -7.64
N GLU A 144 -10.53 20.31 -8.70
CA GLU A 144 -10.23 19.68 -10.01
C GLU A 144 -9.20 18.52 -9.94
N LYS A 145 -8.47 18.36 -8.84
CA LYS A 145 -7.41 17.36 -8.67
C LYS A 145 -7.79 16.14 -7.80
N GLY A 146 -9.08 15.98 -7.43
CA GLY A 146 -9.54 14.85 -6.62
C GLY A 146 -8.89 14.80 -5.23
N GLY A 147 -9.64 14.57 -4.15
CA GLY A 147 -9.22 14.69 -2.76
C GLY A 147 -7.92 13.98 -2.42
N ALA A 148 -6.82 14.73 -2.41
CA ALA A 148 -5.51 14.21 -1.99
C ALA A 148 -5.60 13.62 -0.59
N GLY A 149 -5.23 12.35 -0.43
CA GLY A 149 -5.24 11.66 0.87
C GLY A 149 -6.51 10.88 1.21
N LEU A 150 -7.58 10.96 0.40
CA LEU A 150 -8.82 10.20 0.63
C LEU A 150 -8.54 8.69 0.70
N GLY A 151 -7.70 8.16 -0.20
CA GLY A 151 -7.32 6.75 -0.21
C GLY A 151 -6.61 6.30 1.06
N LEU A 152 -5.69 7.12 1.61
CA LEU A 152 -5.00 6.80 2.87
C LEU A 152 -5.97 6.77 4.06
N ILE A 153 -6.89 7.72 4.15
CA ILE A 153 -7.94 7.73 5.19
C ILE A 153 -8.83 6.49 5.06
N ASP A 154 -9.22 6.13 3.83
CA ASP A 154 -10.11 4.98 3.59
C ASP A 154 -9.42 3.65 3.90
N ILE A 155 -8.13 3.50 3.58
CA ILE A 155 -7.32 2.35 3.96
C ILE A 155 -7.32 2.19 5.49
N ALA A 156 -6.96 3.24 6.26
CA ALA A 156 -6.93 3.19 7.72
C ALA A 156 -8.31 2.83 8.30
N ARG A 157 -9.37 3.43 7.77
CA ARG A 157 -10.75 3.17 8.19
C ARG A 157 -11.19 1.73 7.95
N LYS A 158 -10.81 1.13 6.82
CA LYS A 158 -11.21 -0.23 6.43
C LYS A 158 -10.35 -1.32 7.07
N THR A 159 -9.06 -1.07 7.22
CA THR A 159 -8.15 -2.03 7.86
C THR A 159 -8.22 -1.98 9.38
N GLY A 160 -8.50 -0.79 9.95
CA GLY A 160 -8.38 -0.51 11.37
C GLY A 160 -6.92 -0.55 11.85
N GLN A 161 -5.96 -0.41 10.93
CA GLN A 161 -4.53 -0.43 11.23
C GLN A 161 -3.90 0.93 10.96
N GLN A 162 -2.85 1.24 11.70
CA GLN A 162 -2.00 2.40 11.44
C GLN A 162 -1.17 2.17 10.17
N HIS A 163 -0.84 3.25 9.49
CA HIS A 163 0.13 3.24 8.39
C HIS A 163 1.55 3.24 8.94
N HIS A 164 2.37 2.28 8.50
CA HIS A 164 3.80 2.31 8.73
C HIS A 164 4.46 3.02 7.54
N TYR A 165 5.23 4.07 7.80
CA TYR A 165 5.84 4.84 6.72
C TYR A 165 7.22 5.34 7.08
N GLN A 166 8.05 5.56 6.06
CA GLN A 166 9.37 6.13 6.17
C GLN A 166 9.64 7.10 5.01
N PHE A 167 10.44 8.12 5.30
CA PHE A 167 10.97 9.04 4.30
C PHE A 167 12.49 8.98 4.34
N LEU A 168 13.09 8.32 3.35
CA LEU A 168 14.54 8.19 3.23
C LEU A 168 15.08 9.28 2.29
N PRO A 169 16.05 10.11 2.69
CA PRO A 169 16.66 11.09 1.82
C PRO A 169 17.24 10.40 0.57
N TYR A 170 16.89 10.92 -0.61
CA TYR A 170 17.42 10.44 -1.88
C TYR A 170 18.50 11.39 -2.45
N ASP A 171 18.23 12.67 -2.35
CA ASP A 171 19.15 13.78 -2.63
C ASP A 171 18.75 14.98 -1.76
N GLU A 172 19.37 16.15 -1.98
CA GLU A 172 19.13 17.37 -1.19
C GLU A 172 17.65 17.83 -1.17
N LYS A 173 16.84 17.46 -2.17
CA LYS A 173 15.47 17.97 -2.36
C LYS A 173 14.41 16.86 -2.41
N ASN A 174 14.82 15.61 -2.54
CA ASN A 174 13.93 14.50 -2.80
C ASN A 174 14.08 13.37 -1.78
N TYR A 175 13.02 12.62 -1.58
CA TYR A 175 12.94 11.51 -0.64
C TYR A 175 12.35 10.27 -1.33
N PHE A 176 12.74 9.08 -0.88
CA PHE A 176 11.94 7.88 -1.04
C PHE A 176 10.89 7.84 0.05
N PHE A 177 9.63 7.86 -0.34
CA PHE A 177 8.51 7.58 0.53
C PHE A 177 8.22 6.09 0.46
N ILE A 178 8.23 5.42 1.59
CA ILE A 178 7.88 4.01 1.76
C ILE A 178 6.63 3.96 2.63
N LEU A 179 5.61 3.26 2.16
CA LEU A 179 4.37 3.01 2.89
C LEU A 179 4.15 1.50 2.99
N LYS A 180 3.95 0.99 4.22
CA LYS A 180 3.49 -0.37 4.49
C LYS A 180 2.11 -0.31 5.11
N VAL A 181 1.19 -1.08 4.56
CA VAL A 181 -0.18 -1.28 5.06
C VAL A 181 -0.36 -2.73 5.42
N GLU A 182 -0.89 -3.00 6.61
CA GLU A 182 -1.20 -4.36 7.07
C GLU A 182 -2.72 -4.61 7.11
N ILE A 183 -3.12 -5.82 6.77
CA ILE A 183 -4.49 -6.32 6.83
C ILE A 183 -4.50 -7.59 7.69
N ASN A 184 -4.82 -7.45 8.97
CA ASN A 184 -4.81 -8.56 9.92
C ASN A 184 -5.84 -9.62 9.59
N ILE A 185 -5.40 -10.88 9.49
CA ILE A 185 -6.23 -12.06 9.26
C ILE A 185 -6.87 -12.50 10.59
N LYS A 186 -6.08 -12.60 11.67
CA LYS A 186 -6.52 -13.13 12.97
C LYS A 186 -7.59 -12.28 13.69
N LYS A 187 -7.58 -10.94 13.52
CA LYS A 187 -8.63 -10.08 14.13
C LYS A 187 -10.00 -10.28 13.50
N LEU A 188 -10.05 -10.66 12.22
CA LEU A 188 -11.30 -10.93 11.52
C LEU A 188 -11.89 -12.28 11.92
N SER A 189 -11.07 -13.32 12.05
CA SER A 189 -11.52 -14.64 12.50
C SER A 189 -12.07 -14.61 13.93
N LYS A 190 -11.44 -13.90 14.87
CA LYS A 190 -11.99 -13.71 16.22
C LYS A 190 -13.34 -13.01 16.22
N LYS A 191 -13.51 -11.96 15.42
CA LYS A 191 -14.76 -11.21 15.33
C LYS A 191 -15.88 -12.02 14.70
N VAL A 192 -15.58 -12.88 13.75
CA VAL A 192 -16.52 -13.83 13.15
C VAL A 192 -16.88 -14.92 14.15
N GLN A 193 -15.92 -15.47 14.89
CA GLN A 193 -16.18 -16.44 15.97
C GLN A 193 -17.06 -15.85 17.08
N GLU A 194 -16.81 -14.59 17.50
CA GLU A 194 -17.64 -13.90 18.50
C GLU A 194 -19.06 -13.60 17.98
N MET A 195 -19.25 -13.43 16.67
CA MET A 195 -20.59 -13.31 16.08
C MET A 195 -21.32 -14.65 15.99
N VAL A 196 -20.62 -15.72 15.66
CA VAL A 196 -21.24 -17.07 15.60
C VAL A 196 -21.68 -17.53 16.98
N VAL A 197 -20.85 -17.33 18.02
CA VAL A 197 -21.20 -17.66 19.42
C VAL A 197 -22.40 -16.84 19.95
N LYS A 198 -22.74 -15.71 19.36
CA LYS A 198 -23.93 -14.91 19.74
C LYS A 198 -25.21 -15.31 19.01
N ILE A 199 -25.13 -16.23 18.06
CA ILE A 199 -26.27 -16.71 17.26
C ILE A 199 -26.74 -18.11 17.75
N GLU A 200 -25.89 -18.82 18.50
CA GLU A 200 -26.23 -20.03 19.26
C GLU A 200 -26.71 -19.66 20.68
#